data_7646ba4c5f6194cc05266f14804b932e
#
_entry.id   7646ba4c5f6194cc05266f14804b932e
#
_cell.length_a   1.000
_cell.length_b   1.000
_cell.length_c   1.000
_cell.angle_alpha   90.00
_cell.angle_beta   90.00
_cell.angle_gamma   90.00
#
_symmetry.space_group_name_H-M   'P 1'
#
loop_
_entity.id
_entity.type
_entity.pdbx_description
1 polymer ?
#
loop_
_entity_poly.entity_id
_entity_poly.type
_entity_poly.pdbx_seq_one_letter_code
_entity_poly.pdbx_strand_id
1 'polypeptide(L)'
;MKDNLILKTLRIRPFLFLIASEFFSQFSMNLFNFALLIVVFSVANSNTAVSGVVIAFTLPALIFGILAGVMVDRWNKKSVLIGTNLIRALIVLPLAFFYRSLGLVYLATFGVAMVTQFFIPAETPIIPLLVKKDLLLSANALFGMGVYASIFLAYALSGPILLMFGKTNIFVLLTALFLIAGIFAALIKINKAQVEPKKLEINQVALSFKEEIKVVLDLISKSKKLSHALFSLTLVQILIYVLAAIGPGYAEHVLKIKVESFPIFFITPAIIGLALGALVIGSFLHKHPRGLLTKIGLFLMGISILLLPFGSRVESRDIVHLINFYLPHFLKINMVHIMVVLAFILGIATSLVFVPANTVLQEETSDESRGKVYGVLNTLIGVMSIIPVIVVGGLSDLIGVKVVITGMGIVVLIIAVIRIITDRD
;
A
#
# COMPACT_ATOMS: atom_id res chain seq x y z
N MET A 1 37.97 1.83 0.92
CA MET A 1 36.73 2.62 0.85
C MET A 1 36.50 3.34 -0.50
N LYS A 2 37.40 3.23 -1.51
CA LYS A 2 37.27 3.97 -2.79
C LYS A 2 36.25 3.39 -3.78
N ASP A 3 35.74 2.19 -3.57
CA ASP A 3 34.87 1.49 -4.54
C ASP A 3 33.42 1.24 -4.11
N ASN A 4 32.93 1.96 -3.09
CA ASN A 4 31.53 1.81 -2.69
C ASN A 4 30.62 2.52 -3.72
N LEU A 5 29.96 1.74 -4.59
CA LEU A 5 29.09 2.22 -5.66
C LEU A 5 27.90 3.02 -5.09
N ILE A 6 27.43 2.68 -3.89
CA ILE A 6 26.36 3.42 -3.20
C ILE A 6 26.81 4.85 -2.92
N LEU A 7 28.01 5.03 -2.35
CA LEU A 7 28.56 6.36 -2.07
C LEU A 7 28.81 7.16 -3.35
N LYS A 8 29.27 6.50 -4.43
CA LYS A 8 29.44 7.16 -5.75
C LYS A 8 28.10 7.64 -6.29
N THR A 9 27.03 6.85 -6.16
CA THR A 9 25.69 7.20 -6.61
C THR A 9 25.10 8.34 -5.81
N LEU A 10 25.28 8.37 -4.49
CA LEU A 10 24.83 9.45 -3.60
C LEU A 10 25.55 10.79 -3.85
N ARG A 11 26.67 10.82 -4.57
CA ARG A 11 27.36 12.07 -4.96
C ARG A 11 26.76 12.72 -6.21
N ILE A 12 25.86 12.04 -6.92
CA ILE A 12 25.21 12.56 -8.14
C ILE A 12 24.04 13.46 -7.74
N ARG A 13 24.26 14.77 -7.70
CA ARG A 13 23.24 15.75 -7.26
C ARG A 13 21.89 15.62 -7.96
N PRO A 14 21.76 15.49 -9.30
CA PRO A 14 20.48 15.29 -9.95
C PRO A 14 19.74 14.05 -9.47
N PHE A 15 20.45 12.97 -9.15
CA PHE A 15 19.88 11.73 -8.61
C PHE A 15 19.40 11.92 -7.15
N LEU A 16 20.13 12.68 -6.33
CA LEU A 16 19.67 13.02 -4.97
C LEU A 16 18.38 13.86 -5.01
N PHE A 17 18.25 14.79 -5.95
CA PHE A 17 17.02 15.55 -6.13
C PHE A 17 15.86 14.66 -6.57
N LEU A 18 16.10 13.63 -7.40
CA LEU A 18 15.08 12.65 -7.75
C LEU A 18 14.62 11.86 -6.51
N ILE A 19 15.57 11.31 -5.70
CA ILE A 19 15.23 10.59 -4.47
C ILE A 19 14.46 11.48 -3.49
N ALA A 20 14.88 12.73 -3.31
CA ALA A 20 14.20 13.67 -2.42
C ALA A 20 12.79 13.98 -2.92
N SER A 21 12.62 14.24 -4.23
CA SER A 21 11.29 14.44 -4.83
C SER A 21 10.39 13.25 -4.60
N GLU A 22 10.91 12.04 -4.86
CA GLU A 22 10.19 10.79 -4.67
C GLU A 22 9.81 10.57 -3.20
N PHE A 23 10.77 10.74 -2.30
CA PHE A 23 10.52 10.58 -0.86
C PHE A 23 9.39 11.49 -0.38
N PHE A 24 9.46 12.79 -0.69
CA PHE A 24 8.42 13.73 -0.25
C PHE A 24 7.08 13.49 -0.95
N SER A 25 7.08 13.11 -2.23
CA SER A 25 5.87 12.77 -2.97
C SER A 25 5.16 11.54 -2.39
N GLN A 26 5.89 10.44 -2.18
CA GLN A 26 5.35 9.20 -1.61
C GLN A 26 4.95 9.36 -0.14
N PHE A 27 5.78 10.06 0.63
CA PHE A 27 5.45 10.38 2.03
C PHE A 27 4.13 11.15 2.11
N SER A 28 3.98 12.21 1.30
CA SER A 28 2.76 13.02 1.26
C SER A 28 1.55 12.21 0.81
N MET A 29 1.71 11.35 -0.21
CA MET A 29 0.63 10.53 -0.74
C MET A 29 0.12 9.50 0.28
N ASN A 30 1.04 8.79 0.93
CA ASN A 30 0.68 7.80 1.94
C ASN A 30 0.12 8.44 3.21
N LEU A 31 0.69 9.56 3.64
CA LEU A 31 0.18 10.36 4.76
C LEU A 31 -1.22 10.91 4.45
N PHE A 32 -1.46 11.40 3.23
CA PHE A 32 -2.77 11.88 2.76
C PHE A 32 -3.81 10.76 2.80
N ASN A 33 -3.51 9.62 2.20
CA ASN A 33 -4.43 8.48 2.18
C ASN A 33 -4.84 8.07 3.61
N PHE A 34 -3.87 8.01 4.52
CA PHE A 34 -4.15 7.58 5.88
C PHE A 34 -4.87 8.66 6.70
N ALA A 35 -4.45 9.92 6.58
CA ALA A 35 -5.11 11.04 7.26
C ALA A 35 -6.59 11.15 6.86
N LEU A 36 -6.91 10.89 5.58
CA LEU A 36 -8.29 10.90 5.11
C LEU A 36 -9.16 9.81 5.75
N LEU A 37 -8.65 8.58 5.95
CA LEU A 37 -9.41 7.52 6.62
C LEU A 37 -9.82 7.97 8.03
N ILE A 38 -8.89 8.59 8.78
CA ILE A 38 -9.15 9.10 10.12
C ILE A 38 -10.10 10.31 10.09
N VAL A 39 -9.83 11.28 9.22
CA VAL A 39 -10.62 12.51 9.12
C VAL A 39 -12.07 12.18 8.73
N VAL A 40 -12.28 11.35 7.70
CA VAL A 40 -13.61 10.97 7.24
C VAL A 40 -14.37 10.21 8.32
N PHE A 41 -13.73 9.24 8.98
CA PHE A 41 -14.36 8.54 10.09
C PHE A 41 -14.76 9.49 11.22
N SER A 42 -13.87 10.42 11.58
CA SER A 42 -14.15 11.39 12.66
C SER A 42 -15.23 12.42 12.33
N VAL A 43 -15.54 12.64 11.03
CA VAL A 43 -16.63 13.52 10.58
C VAL A 43 -17.93 12.80 10.44
N ALA A 44 -17.91 11.59 9.87
CA ALA A 44 -19.10 10.82 9.52
C ALA A 44 -19.49 9.77 10.57
N ASN A 45 -18.54 9.36 11.42
CA ASN A 45 -18.69 8.23 12.35
C ASN A 45 -19.24 6.96 11.65
N SER A 46 -18.72 6.67 10.45
CA SER A 46 -19.21 5.61 9.57
C SER A 46 -18.07 4.94 8.82
N ASN A 47 -18.01 3.62 8.90
CA ASN A 47 -17.06 2.80 8.12
C ASN A 47 -17.43 2.78 6.64
N THR A 48 -18.72 2.94 6.30
CA THR A 48 -19.17 3.11 4.91
C THR A 48 -18.59 4.36 4.29
N ALA A 49 -18.55 5.48 5.02
CA ALA A 49 -17.92 6.70 4.54
C ALA A 49 -16.40 6.51 4.31
N VAL A 50 -15.72 5.78 5.21
CA VAL A 50 -14.28 5.44 5.04
C VAL A 50 -14.08 4.53 3.82
N SER A 51 -14.97 3.55 3.60
CA SER A 51 -14.96 2.71 2.39
C SER A 51 -15.04 3.54 1.11
N GLY A 52 -15.83 4.62 1.11
CA GLY A 52 -15.88 5.58 0.00
C GLY A 52 -14.51 6.22 -0.32
N VAL A 53 -13.70 6.52 0.69
CA VAL A 53 -12.32 7.01 0.50
C VAL A 53 -11.45 5.94 -0.17
N VAL A 54 -11.52 4.69 0.32
CA VAL A 54 -10.75 3.57 -0.25
C VAL A 54 -11.10 3.37 -1.72
N ILE A 55 -12.37 3.45 -2.08
CA ILE A 55 -12.82 3.34 -3.47
C ILE A 55 -12.34 4.53 -4.28
N ALA A 56 -12.46 5.75 -3.75
CA ALA A 56 -12.05 6.96 -4.45
C ALA A 56 -10.55 6.98 -4.80
N PHE A 57 -9.68 6.35 -3.99
CA PHE A 57 -8.27 6.27 -4.34
C PHE A 57 -7.91 5.03 -5.17
N THR A 58 -8.70 3.94 -5.16
CA THR A 58 -8.42 2.74 -5.97
C THR A 58 -8.98 2.82 -7.38
N LEU A 59 -10.16 3.43 -7.55
CA LEU A 59 -10.85 3.52 -8.82
C LEU A 59 -10.06 4.21 -9.95
N PRO A 60 -9.31 5.30 -9.72
CA PRO A 60 -8.49 5.92 -10.75
C PRO A 60 -7.42 5.01 -11.36
N ALA A 61 -6.85 4.08 -10.59
CA ALA A 61 -5.87 3.14 -11.11
C ALA A 61 -6.49 2.23 -12.18
N LEU A 62 -7.73 1.81 -11.97
CA LEU A 62 -8.48 0.99 -12.92
C LEU A 62 -8.80 1.76 -14.21
N ILE A 63 -9.20 3.03 -14.11
CA ILE A 63 -9.65 3.85 -15.24
C ILE A 63 -8.48 4.43 -16.02
N PHE A 64 -7.48 4.98 -15.32
CA PHE A 64 -6.42 5.80 -15.91
C PHE A 64 -5.05 5.13 -15.95
N GLY A 65 -4.83 4.01 -15.25
CA GLY A 65 -3.50 3.41 -15.11
C GLY A 65 -2.80 3.14 -16.45
N ILE A 66 -3.51 2.52 -17.40
CA ILE A 66 -2.95 2.21 -18.73
C ILE A 66 -2.83 3.47 -19.57
N LEU A 67 -3.87 4.31 -19.59
CA LEU A 67 -3.87 5.57 -20.34
C LEU A 67 -2.72 6.48 -19.90
N ALA A 68 -2.49 6.58 -18.61
CA ALA A 68 -1.41 7.38 -18.05
C ALA A 68 -0.03 6.89 -18.51
N GLY A 69 0.21 5.57 -18.53
CA GLY A 69 1.47 5.01 -19.03
C GLY A 69 1.76 5.43 -20.47
N VAL A 70 0.78 5.23 -21.37
CA VAL A 70 0.90 5.59 -22.79
C VAL A 70 1.12 7.10 -22.99
N MET A 71 0.40 7.93 -22.25
CA MET A 71 0.54 9.39 -22.36
C MET A 71 1.89 9.87 -21.82
N VAL A 72 2.33 9.34 -20.68
CA VAL A 72 3.59 9.72 -20.05
C VAL A 72 4.79 9.32 -20.91
N ASP A 73 4.73 8.24 -21.68
CA ASP A 73 5.82 7.85 -22.57
C ASP A 73 6.14 8.95 -23.61
N ARG A 74 5.15 9.75 -23.99
CA ARG A 74 5.26 10.86 -24.93
C ARG A 74 5.64 12.20 -24.30
N TRP A 75 5.43 12.34 -22.99
CA TRP A 75 5.65 13.59 -22.28
C TRP A 75 7.05 13.68 -21.70
N ASN A 76 7.47 14.90 -21.43
CA ASN A 76 8.71 15.12 -20.70
C ASN A 76 8.51 14.65 -19.25
N LYS A 77 9.20 13.55 -18.88
CA LYS A 77 9.06 12.91 -17.56
C LYS A 77 9.28 13.87 -16.39
N LYS A 78 10.28 14.77 -16.51
CA LYS A 78 10.54 15.80 -15.49
C LYS A 78 9.35 16.75 -15.35
N SER A 79 8.77 17.21 -16.46
CA SER A 79 7.60 18.08 -16.43
C SER A 79 6.38 17.39 -15.82
N VAL A 80 6.23 16.08 -16.05
CA VAL A 80 5.19 15.25 -15.42
C VAL A 80 5.39 15.21 -13.90
N LEU A 81 6.62 14.93 -13.41
CA LEU A 81 6.88 14.91 -11.95
C LEU A 81 6.59 16.27 -11.28
N ILE A 82 6.94 17.37 -11.93
CA ILE A 82 6.64 18.71 -11.43
C ILE A 82 5.14 18.96 -11.42
N GLY A 83 4.49 18.78 -12.59
CA GLY A 83 3.08 19.08 -12.79
C GLY A 83 2.17 18.26 -11.89
N THR A 84 2.45 16.96 -11.74
CA THR A 84 1.66 16.08 -10.87
C THR A 84 1.74 16.48 -9.40
N ASN A 85 2.91 16.83 -8.89
CA ASN A 85 3.06 17.30 -7.52
C ASN A 85 2.36 18.65 -7.29
N LEU A 86 2.46 19.60 -8.25
CA LEU A 86 1.75 20.88 -8.17
C LEU A 86 0.24 20.70 -8.20
N ILE A 87 -0.29 19.84 -9.11
CA ILE A 87 -1.73 19.58 -9.20
C ILE A 87 -2.23 18.92 -7.92
N ARG A 88 -1.49 17.93 -7.35
CA ARG A 88 -1.84 17.33 -6.06
C ARG A 88 -1.89 18.38 -4.95
N ALA A 89 -0.91 19.29 -4.87
CA ALA A 89 -0.89 20.38 -3.90
C ALA A 89 -2.14 21.27 -4.04
N LEU A 90 -2.53 21.64 -5.28
CA LEU A 90 -3.72 22.43 -5.56
C LEU A 90 -5.02 21.71 -5.19
N ILE A 91 -5.11 20.38 -5.41
CA ILE A 91 -6.30 19.60 -5.06
C ILE A 91 -6.41 19.42 -3.53
N VAL A 92 -5.30 19.28 -2.82
CA VAL A 92 -5.28 19.03 -1.37
C VAL A 92 -5.54 20.31 -0.55
N LEU A 93 -5.07 21.47 -1.01
CA LEU A 93 -5.18 22.73 -0.26
C LEU A 93 -6.62 23.10 0.13
N PRO A 94 -7.65 23.00 -0.73
CA PRO A 94 -9.04 23.30 -0.36
C PRO A 94 -9.56 22.44 0.79
N LEU A 95 -9.05 21.22 0.99
CA LEU A 95 -9.48 20.37 2.10
C LEU A 95 -9.14 20.96 3.47
N ALA A 96 -8.16 21.87 3.58
CA ALA A 96 -7.89 22.59 4.81
C ALA A 96 -9.13 23.37 5.31
N PHE A 97 -9.98 23.80 4.39
CA PHE A 97 -11.19 24.57 4.71
C PHE A 97 -12.48 23.73 4.65
N PHE A 98 -12.50 22.70 3.78
CA PHE A 98 -13.71 21.97 3.41
C PHE A 98 -13.66 20.47 3.73
N TYR A 99 -12.76 20.01 4.61
CA TYR A 99 -12.63 18.59 4.95
C TYR A 99 -13.89 17.94 5.55
N ARG A 100 -14.85 18.75 6.02
CA ARG A 100 -16.15 18.26 6.51
C ARG A 100 -17.12 17.89 5.39
N SER A 101 -16.87 18.32 4.17
CA SER A 101 -17.67 17.98 3.00
C SER A 101 -17.20 16.66 2.42
N LEU A 102 -17.88 15.55 2.70
CA LEU A 102 -17.53 14.23 2.21
C LEU A 102 -17.43 14.18 0.68
N GLY A 103 -18.32 14.87 -0.03
CA GLY A 103 -18.28 14.94 -1.49
C GLY A 103 -16.99 15.56 -2.02
N LEU A 104 -16.52 16.66 -1.41
CA LEU A 104 -15.25 17.29 -1.78
C LEU A 104 -14.05 16.41 -1.40
N VAL A 105 -14.12 15.71 -0.26
CA VAL A 105 -13.07 14.76 0.14
C VAL A 105 -12.96 13.62 -0.87
N TYR A 106 -14.07 13.01 -1.28
CA TYR A 106 -14.04 11.93 -2.29
C TYR A 106 -13.54 12.43 -3.64
N LEU A 107 -14.00 13.61 -4.08
CA LEU A 107 -13.54 14.23 -5.33
C LEU A 107 -12.05 14.54 -5.30
N ALA A 108 -11.56 15.11 -4.20
CA ALA A 108 -10.14 15.40 -4.02
C ALA A 108 -9.31 14.11 -3.96
N THR A 109 -9.78 13.09 -3.25
CA THR A 109 -9.12 11.77 -3.18
C THR A 109 -9.02 11.16 -4.57
N PHE A 110 -10.11 11.13 -5.32
CA PHE A 110 -10.13 10.65 -6.69
C PHE A 110 -9.18 11.45 -7.59
N GLY A 111 -9.20 12.78 -7.49
CA GLY A 111 -8.33 13.66 -8.26
C GLY A 111 -6.83 13.44 -7.97
N VAL A 112 -6.45 13.36 -6.70
CA VAL A 112 -5.07 13.06 -6.28
C VAL A 112 -4.64 11.69 -6.77
N ALA A 113 -5.50 10.67 -6.62
CA ALA A 113 -5.23 9.31 -7.08
C ALA A 113 -5.14 9.23 -8.62
N MET A 114 -5.98 9.95 -9.36
CA MET A 114 -5.92 10.06 -10.82
C MET A 114 -4.58 10.66 -11.27
N VAL A 115 -4.17 11.78 -10.69
CA VAL A 115 -2.88 12.43 -11.00
C VAL A 115 -1.70 11.51 -10.66
N THR A 116 -1.85 10.66 -9.64
CA THR A 116 -0.82 9.67 -9.25
C THR A 116 -0.57 8.63 -10.35
N GLN A 117 -1.58 8.28 -11.14
CA GLN A 117 -1.39 7.33 -12.23
C GLN A 117 -0.41 7.84 -13.30
N PHE A 118 -0.30 9.16 -13.47
CA PHE A 118 0.67 9.78 -14.38
C PHE A 118 2.06 9.93 -13.74
N PHE A 119 2.14 10.03 -12.42
CA PHE A 119 3.40 10.15 -11.69
C PHE A 119 4.23 8.87 -11.77
N ILE A 120 3.62 7.72 -11.50
CA ILE A 120 4.29 6.41 -11.40
C ILE A 120 5.11 6.05 -12.66
N PRO A 121 4.56 6.12 -13.90
CA PRO A 121 5.32 5.78 -15.10
C PRO A 121 6.37 6.84 -15.48
N ALA A 122 6.36 8.04 -14.87
CA ALA A 122 7.32 9.08 -15.17
C ALA A 122 8.62 8.95 -14.37
N GLU A 123 8.57 8.39 -13.16
CA GLU A 123 9.69 8.41 -12.20
C GLU A 123 10.83 7.45 -12.55
N THR A 124 10.52 6.18 -12.76
CA THR A 124 11.51 5.12 -12.97
C THR A 124 12.37 5.34 -14.23
N PRO A 125 11.81 5.76 -15.39
CA PRO A 125 12.61 6.00 -16.59
C PRO A 125 13.60 7.17 -16.51
N ILE A 126 13.53 8.01 -15.48
CA ILE A 126 14.47 9.11 -15.27
C ILE A 126 15.80 8.58 -14.70
N ILE A 127 15.79 7.49 -13.93
CA ILE A 127 16.99 6.94 -13.27
C ILE A 127 18.16 6.71 -14.27
N PRO A 128 17.96 5.97 -15.37
CA PRO A 128 19.04 5.73 -16.33
C PRO A 128 19.53 6.98 -17.09
N LEU A 129 18.77 8.07 -17.06
CA LEU A 129 19.17 9.36 -17.63
C LEU A 129 20.09 10.16 -16.70
N LEU A 130 20.14 9.80 -15.41
CA LEU A 130 20.87 10.53 -14.38
C LEU A 130 22.17 9.83 -13.95
N VAL A 131 22.25 8.50 -14.08
CA VAL A 131 23.38 7.69 -13.61
C VAL A 131 24.00 6.88 -14.75
N LYS A 132 25.28 6.56 -14.62
CA LYS A 132 25.98 5.67 -15.56
C LYS A 132 25.48 4.23 -15.40
N LYS A 133 25.64 3.41 -16.46
CA LYS A 133 25.19 2.00 -16.49
C LYS A 133 25.74 1.16 -15.33
N ASP A 134 26.99 1.38 -14.94
CA ASP A 134 27.68 0.70 -13.83
C ASP A 134 27.07 1.03 -12.44
N LEU A 135 26.37 2.15 -12.31
CA LEU A 135 25.73 2.60 -11.08
C LEU A 135 24.22 2.29 -11.02
N LEU A 136 23.60 1.77 -12.09
CA LEU A 136 22.14 1.56 -12.17
C LEU A 136 21.63 0.64 -11.06
N LEU A 137 22.33 -0.44 -10.73
CA LEU A 137 21.93 -1.35 -9.66
C LEU A 137 21.87 -0.63 -8.30
N SER A 138 22.92 0.15 -7.98
CA SER A 138 22.98 0.93 -6.74
C SER A 138 21.94 2.04 -6.72
N ALA A 139 21.68 2.68 -7.86
CA ALA A 139 20.69 3.72 -8.00
C ALA A 139 19.26 3.17 -7.77
N ASN A 140 18.90 2.05 -8.41
CA ASN A 140 17.61 1.42 -8.20
C ASN A 140 17.43 0.93 -6.75
N ALA A 141 18.47 0.39 -6.12
CA ALA A 141 18.43 0.00 -4.71
C ALA A 141 18.16 1.20 -3.79
N LEU A 142 18.91 2.30 -3.97
CA LEU A 142 18.71 3.53 -3.19
C LEU A 142 17.34 4.17 -3.43
N PHE A 143 16.88 4.17 -4.68
CA PHE A 143 15.55 4.67 -5.02
C PHE A 143 14.46 3.86 -4.33
N GLY A 144 14.52 2.53 -4.43
CA GLY A 144 13.58 1.64 -3.74
C GLY A 144 13.62 1.79 -2.21
N MET A 145 14.82 1.94 -1.62
CA MET A 145 14.93 2.25 -0.18
C MET A 145 14.25 3.56 0.18
N GLY A 146 14.41 4.61 -0.65
CA GLY A 146 13.73 5.90 -0.46
C GLY A 146 12.21 5.76 -0.48
N VAL A 147 11.67 5.02 -1.45
CA VAL A 147 10.23 4.73 -1.58
C VAL A 147 9.72 4.00 -0.34
N TYR A 148 10.31 2.86 0.03
CA TYR A 148 9.85 2.08 1.18
C TYR A 148 10.02 2.81 2.52
N ALA A 149 11.10 3.57 2.69
CA ALA A 149 11.30 4.40 3.87
C ALA A 149 10.21 5.49 3.99
N SER A 150 9.84 6.14 2.87
CA SER A 150 8.79 7.16 2.87
C SER A 150 7.42 6.57 3.22
N ILE A 151 7.09 5.39 2.68
CA ILE A 151 5.84 4.68 3.00
C ILE A 151 5.80 4.31 4.49
N PHE A 152 6.88 3.70 5.00
CA PHE A 152 6.97 3.32 6.42
C PHE A 152 6.81 4.53 7.35
N LEU A 153 7.57 5.60 7.08
CA LEU A 153 7.51 6.81 7.89
C LEU A 153 6.15 7.50 7.80
N ALA A 154 5.53 7.54 6.61
CA ALA A 154 4.20 8.12 6.44
C ALA A 154 3.16 7.42 7.31
N TYR A 155 3.14 6.10 7.30
CA TYR A 155 2.19 5.34 8.12
C TYR A 155 2.54 5.43 9.63
N ALA A 156 3.80 5.28 10.00
CA ALA A 156 4.21 5.33 11.40
C ALA A 156 3.95 6.71 12.04
N LEU A 157 4.18 7.78 11.27
CA LEU A 157 4.05 9.15 11.76
C LEU A 157 2.66 9.75 11.51
N SER A 158 1.77 9.08 10.77
CA SER A 158 0.45 9.63 10.41
C SER A 158 -0.39 10.03 11.63
N GLY A 159 -0.42 9.19 12.66
CA GLY A 159 -1.12 9.49 13.91
C GLY A 159 -0.51 10.68 14.67
N PRO A 160 0.79 10.64 15.02
CA PRO A 160 1.48 11.78 15.66
C PRO A 160 1.34 13.09 14.89
N ILE A 161 1.52 13.07 13.57
CA ILE A 161 1.39 14.26 12.74
C ILE A 161 -0.04 14.80 12.79
N LEU A 162 -1.04 13.93 12.70
CA LEU A 162 -2.44 14.36 12.79
C LEU A 162 -2.79 14.92 14.16
N LEU A 163 -2.24 14.36 15.25
CA LEU A 163 -2.40 14.89 16.60
C LEU A 163 -1.74 16.26 16.77
N MET A 164 -0.55 16.48 16.18
CA MET A 164 0.18 17.73 16.27
C MET A 164 -0.45 18.87 15.45
N PHE A 165 -0.81 18.58 14.21
CA PHE A 165 -1.31 19.59 13.25
C PHE A 165 -2.84 19.73 13.28
N GLY A 166 -3.55 18.71 13.74
CA GLY A 166 -5.01 18.66 13.70
C GLY A 166 -5.56 18.46 12.29
N LYS A 167 -6.90 18.32 12.21
CA LYS A 167 -7.62 17.94 10.97
C LYS A 167 -7.61 19.00 9.88
N THR A 168 -7.39 20.24 10.23
CA THR A 168 -7.30 21.37 9.28
C THR A 168 -5.89 21.52 8.74
N ASN A 169 -4.91 21.68 9.64
CA ASN A 169 -3.53 22.02 9.25
C ASN A 169 -2.79 20.86 8.62
N ILE A 170 -3.25 19.61 8.80
CA ILE A 170 -2.69 18.44 8.09
C ILE A 170 -2.73 18.64 6.57
N PHE A 171 -3.80 19.21 6.03
CA PHE A 171 -3.91 19.46 4.58
C PHE A 171 -2.99 20.58 4.10
N VAL A 172 -2.74 21.58 4.95
CA VAL A 172 -1.73 22.63 4.66
C VAL A 172 -0.34 22.02 4.64
N LEU A 173 -0.01 21.16 5.62
CA LEU A 173 1.25 20.43 5.66
C LEU A 173 1.43 19.54 4.40
N LEU A 174 0.42 18.78 4.04
CA LEU A 174 0.44 17.91 2.86
C LEU A 174 0.64 18.72 1.57
N THR A 175 -0.02 19.86 1.46
CA THR A 175 0.18 20.80 0.35
C THR A 175 1.63 21.25 0.29
N ALA A 176 2.21 21.69 1.42
CA ALA A 176 3.61 22.11 1.48
C ALA A 176 4.58 20.97 1.10
N LEU A 177 4.32 19.75 1.55
CA LEU A 177 5.15 18.58 1.22
C LEU A 177 5.08 18.23 -0.29
N PHE A 178 3.90 18.30 -0.93
CA PHE A 178 3.80 18.13 -2.38
C PHE A 178 4.52 19.24 -3.14
N LEU A 179 4.44 20.50 -2.67
CA LEU A 179 5.21 21.60 -3.27
C LEU A 179 6.72 21.38 -3.13
N ILE A 180 7.19 20.94 -1.97
CA ILE A 180 8.60 20.57 -1.76
C ILE A 180 9.03 19.46 -2.73
N ALA A 181 8.20 18.43 -2.91
CA ALA A 181 8.46 17.37 -3.89
C ALA A 181 8.57 17.93 -5.32
N GLY A 182 7.67 18.84 -5.69
CA GLY A 182 7.70 19.55 -6.98
C GLY A 182 8.96 20.40 -7.17
N ILE A 183 9.40 21.10 -6.13
CA ILE A 183 10.65 21.89 -6.15
C ILE A 183 11.85 20.99 -6.38
N PHE A 184 11.97 19.86 -5.65
CA PHE A 184 13.05 18.91 -5.88
C PHE A 184 13.01 18.33 -7.29
N ALA A 185 11.83 18.00 -7.84
CA ALA A 185 11.67 17.60 -9.24
C ALA A 185 12.17 18.68 -10.21
N ALA A 186 11.89 19.95 -9.94
CA ALA A 186 12.35 21.08 -10.77
C ALA A 186 13.88 21.23 -10.78
N LEU A 187 14.55 20.88 -9.68
CA LEU A 187 16.01 20.95 -9.56
C LEU A 187 16.74 19.81 -10.32
N ILE A 188 16.02 18.78 -10.76
CA ILE A 188 16.63 17.69 -11.57
C ILE A 188 17.11 18.25 -12.90
N LYS A 189 18.39 18.11 -13.19
CA LYS A 189 18.98 18.50 -14.49
C LYS A 189 19.10 17.26 -15.37
N ILE A 190 18.33 17.20 -16.46
CA ILE A 190 18.38 16.15 -17.48
C ILE A 190 18.92 16.75 -18.76
N ASN A 191 19.87 16.10 -19.43
CA ASN A 191 20.35 16.51 -20.73
C ASN A 191 19.26 16.29 -21.78
N LYS A 192 18.84 17.38 -22.47
CA LYS A 192 17.74 17.38 -23.43
C LYS A 192 17.93 16.46 -24.65
N ALA A 193 19.18 16.07 -24.95
CA ALA A 193 19.52 15.23 -26.12
C ALA A 193 19.07 13.75 -26.01
N GLN A 194 18.53 13.33 -24.84
CA GLN A 194 18.17 11.92 -24.60
C GLN A 194 16.65 11.65 -24.60
N VAL A 195 15.83 12.63 -24.92
CA VAL A 195 14.36 12.51 -24.87
C VAL A 195 13.79 12.63 -26.27
N GLU A 196 13.81 11.56 -27.05
CA GLU A 196 13.03 11.47 -28.29
C GLU A 196 11.61 10.95 -27.96
N PRO A 197 10.55 11.72 -28.29
CA PRO A 197 9.18 11.25 -28.11
C PRO A 197 8.85 10.19 -29.17
N LYS A 198 8.57 8.96 -28.75
CA LYS A 198 8.02 7.91 -29.63
C LYS A 198 6.60 8.26 -30.07
N LYS A 199 6.35 8.33 -31.37
CA LYS A 199 5.01 8.43 -31.97
C LYS A 199 4.36 7.04 -31.92
N LEU A 200 3.34 6.84 -31.09
CA LEU A 200 2.44 5.69 -31.13
C LEU A 200 1.02 6.19 -31.42
N GLU A 201 0.30 5.49 -32.31
CA GLU A 201 -1.10 5.82 -32.64
C GLU A 201 -2.04 5.24 -31.58
N ILE A 202 -3.00 6.05 -31.11
CA ILE A 202 -3.94 5.68 -30.02
C ILE A 202 -4.77 4.44 -30.41
N ASN A 203 -5.10 4.26 -31.68
CA ASN A 203 -5.86 3.11 -32.18
C ASN A 203 -5.08 1.78 -32.04
N GLN A 204 -3.75 1.80 -32.11
CA GLN A 204 -2.92 0.61 -31.90
C GLN A 204 -2.87 0.20 -30.44
N VAL A 205 -3.03 1.13 -29.50
CA VAL A 205 -3.01 0.86 -28.05
C VAL A 205 -4.26 0.10 -27.60
N ALA A 206 -5.45 0.43 -28.11
CA ALA A 206 -6.70 -0.25 -27.75
C ALA A 206 -6.77 -1.69 -28.32
N LEU A 207 -6.24 -1.90 -29.53
CA LEU A 207 -6.17 -3.22 -30.16
C LEU A 207 -5.13 -4.11 -29.48
N SER A 208 -3.94 -3.56 -29.16
CA SER A 208 -2.91 -4.30 -28.45
C SER A 208 -3.34 -4.66 -27.02
N PHE A 209 -4.14 -3.82 -26.35
CA PHE A 209 -4.66 -4.11 -25.00
C PHE A 209 -5.56 -5.36 -24.95
N LYS A 210 -6.47 -5.50 -25.91
CA LYS A 210 -7.35 -6.68 -25.99
C LYS A 210 -6.56 -7.96 -26.27
N GLU A 211 -5.56 -7.88 -27.15
CA GLU A 211 -4.66 -9.00 -27.45
C GLU A 211 -3.75 -9.32 -26.24
N GLU A 212 -3.25 -8.30 -25.56
CA GLU A 212 -2.41 -8.45 -24.37
C GLU A 212 -3.16 -9.10 -23.22
N ILE A 213 -4.40 -8.69 -22.94
CA ILE A 213 -5.26 -9.36 -21.96
C ILE A 213 -5.48 -10.81 -22.34
N LYS A 214 -5.74 -11.11 -23.61
CA LYS A 214 -5.95 -12.50 -24.07
C LYS A 214 -4.72 -13.36 -23.85
N VAL A 215 -3.52 -12.83 -24.15
CA VAL A 215 -2.24 -13.52 -23.91
C VAL A 215 -2.04 -13.79 -22.40
N VAL A 216 -2.33 -12.82 -21.54
CA VAL A 216 -2.18 -13.00 -20.09
C VAL A 216 -3.21 -13.97 -19.54
N LEU A 217 -4.47 -13.93 -20.00
CA LEU A 217 -5.50 -14.90 -19.61
C LEU A 217 -5.14 -16.32 -20.06
N ASP A 218 -4.55 -16.47 -21.23
CA ASP A 218 -4.05 -17.76 -21.72
C ASP A 218 -2.88 -18.27 -20.85
N LEU A 219 -1.93 -17.41 -20.49
CA LEU A 219 -0.85 -17.74 -19.56
C LEU A 219 -1.39 -18.17 -18.18
N ILE A 220 -2.36 -17.42 -17.63
CA ILE A 220 -3.00 -17.76 -16.35
C ILE A 220 -3.71 -19.10 -16.40
N SER A 221 -4.43 -19.38 -17.51
CA SER A 221 -5.16 -20.64 -17.68
C SER A 221 -4.23 -21.86 -17.80
N LYS A 222 -3.02 -21.68 -18.29
CA LYS A 222 -2.01 -22.73 -18.49
C LYS A 222 -1.14 -23.00 -17.26
N SER A 223 -0.95 -22.01 -16.36
CA SER A 223 -0.13 -22.15 -15.15
C SER A 223 -0.97 -22.05 -13.89
N LYS A 224 -1.25 -23.20 -13.24
CA LYS A 224 -1.90 -23.23 -11.93
C LYS A 224 -1.12 -22.42 -10.88
N LYS A 225 0.22 -22.47 -10.94
CA LYS A 225 1.08 -21.71 -10.03
C LYS A 225 0.88 -20.21 -10.17
N LEU A 226 0.84 -19.70 -11.42
CA LEU A 226 0.58 -18.29 -11.71
C LEU A 226 -0.80 -17.87 -11.23
N SER A 227 -1.84 -18.69 -11.51
CA SER A 227 -3.21 -18.42 -11.04
C SER A 227 -3.28 -18.34 -9.52
N HIS A 228 -2.63 -19.28 -8.80
CA HIS A 228 -2.57 -19.29 -7.34
C HIS A 228 -1.80 -18.07 -6.78
N ALA A 229 -0.73 -17.65 -7.45
CA ALA A 229 0.02 -16.46 -7.05
C ALA A 229 -0.82 -15.18 -7.19
N LEU A 230 -1.48 -15.00 -8.35
CA LEU A 230 -2.38 -13.87 -8.59
C LEU A 230 -3.54 -13.82 -7.59
N PHE A 231 -4.19 -14.96 -7.34
CA PHE A 231 -5.24 -15.05 -6.32
C PHE A 231 -4.73 -14.63 -4.93
N SER A 232 -3.56 -15.13 -4.52
CA SER A 232 -3.00 -14.85 -3.20
C SER A 232 -2.63 -13.37 -3.03
N LEU A 233 -2.01 -12.77 -4.06
CA LEU A 233 -1.67 -11.34 -4.07
C LEU A 233 -2.92 -10.46 -4.05
N THR A 234 -3.93 -10.81 -4.85
CA THR A 234 -5.21 -10.11 -4.89
C THR A 234 -5.92 -10.18 -3.54
N LEU A 235 -5.99 -11.38 -2.93
CA LEU A 235 -6.62 -11.58 -1.62
C LEU A 235 -5.96 -10.74 -0.52
N VAL A 236 -4.62 -10.78 -0.45
CA VAL A 236 -3.87 -9.97 0.53
C VAL A 236 -4.19 -8.49 0.36
N GLN A 237 -4.20 -8.00 -0.87
CA GLN A 237 -4.45 -6.58 -1.14
C GLN A 237 -5.89 -6.18 -0.80
N ILE A 238 -6.87 -7.04 -1.10
CA ILE A 238 -8.27 -6.83 -0.69
C ILE A 238 -8.38 -6.76 0.83
N LEU A 239 -7.72 -7.66 1.56
CA LEU A 239 -7.72 -7.66 3.03
C LEU A 239 -7.10 -6.38 3.60
N ILE A 240 -6.00 -5.88 3.00
CA ILE A 240 -5.40 -4.60 3.39
C ILE A 240 -6.40 -3.45 3.21
N TYR A 241 -7.09 -3.38 2.07
CA TYR A 241 -8.07 -2.32 1.80
C TYR A 241 -9.29 -2.40 2.71
N VAL A 242 -9.78 -3.60 2.97
CA VAL A 242 -10.90 -3.82 3.88
C VAL A 242 -10.52 -3.46 5.32
N LEU A 243 -9.36 -3.89 5.80
CA LEU A 243 -8.86 -3.51 7.14
C LEU A 243 -8.61 -2.00 7.25
N ALA A 244 -8.14 -1.34 6.18
CA ALA A 244 -8.01 0.10 6.14
C ALA A 244 -9.37 0.81 6.27
N ALA A 245 -10.41 0.28 5.59
CA ALA A 245 -11.76 0.86 5.63
C ALA A 245 -12.42 0.77 7.01
N ILE A 246 -12.21 -0.31 7.75
CA ILE A 246 -12.82 -0.53 9.08
C ILE A 246 -11.88 -0.24 10.24
N GLY A 247 -10.59 0.05 9.97
CA GLY A 247 -9.58 0.31 10.98
C GLY A 247 -9.93 1.42 11.96
N PRO A 248 -10.39 2.60 11.50
CA PRO A 248 -10.85 3.68 12.38
C PRO A 248 -11.99 3.25 13.31
N GLY A 249 -13.01 2.58 12.77
CA GLY A 249 -14.12 2.06 13.57
C GLY A 249 -13.71 0.96 14.55
N TYR A 250 -12.74 0.12 14.17
CA TYR A 250 -12.15 -0.86 15.08
C TYR A 250 -11.43 -0.19 16.24
N ALA A 251 -10.64 0.86 15.98
CA ALA A 251 -9.95 1.63 17.02
C ALA A 251 -10.93 2.23 18.04
N GLU A 252 -11.99 2.87 17.56
CA GLU A 252 -12.94 3.58 18.43
C GLU A 252 -13.90 2.64 19.14
N HIS A 253 -14.57 1.73 18.40
CA HIS A 253 -15.65 0.93 18.97
C HIS A 253 -15.20 -0.36 19.66
N VAL A 254 -14.06 -0.94 19.23
CA VAL A 254 -13.58 -2.21 19.79
C VAL A 254 -12.43 -1.99 20.75
N LEU A 255 -11.42 -1.21 20.35
CA LEU A 255 -10.24 -0.94 21.18
C LEU A 255 -10.46 0.18 22.20
N LYS A 256 -11.45 1.05 21.96
CA LYS A 256 -11.73 2.25 22.77
C LYS A 256 -10.52 3.18 22.92
N ILE A 257 -9.72 3.29 21.84
CA ILE A 257 -8.59 4.20 21.75
C ILE A 257 -8.93 5.34 20.77
N LYS A 258 -8.18 6.43 20.87
CA LYS A 258 -8.28 7.52 19.87
C LYS A 258 -7.92 6.97 18.49
N VAL A 259 -8.71 7.31 17.48
CA VAL A 259 -8.53 6.83 16.10
C VAL A 259 -7.14 7.22 15.57
N GLU A 260 -6.64 8.40 15.96
CA GLU A 260 -5.32 8.89 15.62
C GLU A 260 -4.16 8.03 16.19
N SER A 261 -4.43 7.23 17.21
CA SER A 261 -3.44 6.32 17.80
C SER A 261 -3.36 4.96 17.07
N PHE A 262 -4.35 4.63 16.22
CA PHE A 262 -4.42 3.37 15.51
C PHE A 262 -3.18 3.06 14.66
N PRO A 263 -2.56 4.02 13.93
CA PRO A 263 -1.35 3.76 13.17
C PRO A 263 -0.18 3.25 14.01
N ILE A 264 0.04 3.85 15.17
CA ILE A 264 1.15 3.50 16.05
C ILE A 264 0.99 2.08 16.59
N PHE A 265 -0.22 1.73 17.02
CA PHE A 265 -0.46 0.47 17.72
C PHE A 265 -0.81 -0.69 16.78
N PHE A 266 -1.28 -0.43 15.56
CA PHE A 266 -1.66 -1.47 14.61
C PHE A 266 -0.78 -1.48 13.36
N ILE A 267 -0.70 -0.36 12.63
CA ILE A 267 -0.03 -0.34 11.34
C ILE A 267 1.49 -0.46 11.48
N THR A 268 2.08 0.26 12.43
CA THR A 268 3.54 0.20 12.66
C THR A 268 4.01 -1.20 13.02
N PRO A 269 3.42 -1.92 14.00
CA PRO A 269 3.78 -3.31 14.28
C PRO A 269 3.56 -4.24 13.09
N ALA A 270 2.47 -4.06 12.32
CA ALA A 270 2.20 -4.87 11.14
C ALA A 270 3.29 -4.67 10.06
N ILE A 271 3.72 -3.43 9.80
CA ILE A 271 4.80 -3.17 8.84
C ILE A 271 6.14 -3.73 9.32
N ILE A 272 6.44 -3.61 10.62
CA ILE A 272 7.65 -4.22 11.20
C ILE A 272 7.60 -5.74 11.06
N GLY A 273 6.45 -6.37 11.34
CA GLY A 273 6.22 -7.80 11.16
C GLY A 273 6.40 -8.24 9.71
N LEU A 274 5.86 -7.47 8.76
CA LEU A 274 6.02 -7.70 7.33
C LEU A 274 7.49 -7.63 6.90
N ALA A 275 8.22 -6.62 7.34
CA ALA A 275 9.63 -6.44 7.00
C ALA A 275 10.49 -7.57 7.59
N LEU A 276 10.31 -7.91 8.88
CA LEU A 276 11.02 -9.00 9.52
C LEU A 276 10.65 -10.36 8.92
N GLY A 277 9.38 -10.59 8.61
CA GLY A 277 8.93 -11.80 7.93
C GLY A 277 9.59 -11.96 6.55
N ALA A 278 9.68 -10.88 5.77
CA ALA A 278 10.37 -10.89 4.48
C ALA A 278 11.87 -11.20 4.63
N LEU A 279 12.54 -10.64 5.63
CA LEU A 279 13.93 -10.94 5.96
C LEU A 279 14.12 -12.43 6.34
N VAL A 280 13.24 -12.97 7.18
CA VAL A 280 13.28 -14.39 7.59
C VAL A 280 13.07 -15.31 6.39
N ILE A 281 12.12 -14.98 5.50
CA ILE A 281 11.89 -15.76 4.27
C ILE A 281 13.15 -15.76 3.40
N GLY A 282 13.73 -14.60 3.15
CA GLY A 282 14.93 -14.48 2.32
C GLY A 282 16.17 -15.16 2.90
N SER A 283 16.34 -15.13 4.23
CA SER A 283 17.54 -15.66 4.89
C SER A 283 17.41 -17.16 5.25
N PHE A 284 16.28 -17.60 5.76
CA PHE A 284 16.14 -18.92 6.37
C PHE A 284 15.13 -19.84 5.65
N LEU A 285 14.07 -19.26 5.07
CA LEU A 285 12.97 -20.04 4.49
C LEU A 285 13.02 -20.15 2.97
N HIS A 286 14.03 -19.60 2.31
CA HIS A 286 14.18 -19.58 0.85
C HIS A 286 14.23 -20.98 0.20
N LYS A 287 14.59 -22.03 0.96
CA LYS A 287 14.62 -23.43 0.50
C LYS A 287 13.28 -24.14 0.61
N HIS A 288 12.30 -23.57 1.31
CA HIS A 288 11.01 -24.23 1.50
C HIS A 288 10.10 -24.00 0.28
N PRO A 289 9.17 -24.94 0.00
CA PRO A 289 8.21 -24.79 -1.09
C PRO A 289 7.38 -23.50 -0.92
N ARG A 290 7.30 -22.68 -1.97
CA ARG A 290 6.59 -21.40 -1.95
C ARG A 290 5.11 -21.57 -1.63
N GLY A 291 4.49 -22.64 -2.14
CA GLY A 291 3.10 -23.00 -1.85
C GLY A 291 2.86 -23.26 -0.36
N LEU A 292 3.77 -23.98 0.32
CA LEU A 292 3.68 -24.22 1.76
C LEU A 292 3.74 -22.91 2.56
N LEU A 293 4.68 -22.02 2.25
CA LEU A 293 4.79 -20.73 2.93
C LEU A 293 3.52 -19.90 2.78
N THR A 294 2.95 -19.86 1.57
CA THR A 294 1.69 -19.16 1.30
C THR A 294 0.52 -19.74 2.10
N LYS A 295 0.41 -21.09 2.20
CA LYS A 295 -0.63 -21.76 2.98
C LYS A 295 -0.52 -21.43 4.47
N ILE A 296 0.70 -21.49 5.03
CA ILE A 296 0.98 -21.11 6.43
C ILE A 296 0.64 -19.64 6.65
N GLY A 297 1.04 -18.77 5.73
CA GLY A 297 0.74 -17.34 5.80
C GLY A 297 -0.76 -17.05 5.81
N LEU A 298 -1.54 -17.65 4.92
CA LEU A 298 -3.01 -17.51 4.89
C LEU A 298 -3.66 -18.01 6.18
N PHE A 299 -3.21 -19.13 6.71
CA PHE A 299 -3.74 -19.70 7.95
C PHE A 299 -3.45 -18.78 9.15
N LEU A 300 -2.20 -18.31 9.30
CA LEU A 300 -1.82 -17.35 10.33
C LEU A 300 -2.56 -16.02 10.19
N MET A 301 -2.76 -15.55 8.96
CA MET A 301 -3.52 -14.33 8.69
C MET A 301 -4.97 -14.47 9.14
N GLY A 302 -5.63 -15.59 8.80
CA GLY A 302 -7.00 -15.88 9.21
C GLY A 302 -7.15 -15.96 10.73
N ILE A 303 -6.22 -16.64 11.42
CA ILE A 303 -6.20 -16.71 12.89
C ILE A 303 -5.98 -15.31 13.50
N SER A 304 -5.01 -14.55 12.99
CA SER A 304 -4.72 -13.22 13.51
C SER A 304 -5.93 -12.29 13.39
N ILE A 305 -6.60 -12.27 12.22
CA ILE A 305 -7.81 -11.47 12.00
C ILE A 305 -8.94 -11.95 12.92
N LEU A 306 -9.14 -13.26 13.05
CA LEU A 306 -10.19 -13.85 13.91
C LEU A 306 -9.98 -13.44 15.39
N LEU A 307 -8.75 -13.36 15.85
CA LEU A 307 -8.42 -13.04 17.24
C LEU A 307 -8.50 -11.55 17.57
N LEU A 308 -8.40 -10.65 16.58
CA LEU A 308 -8.43 -9.19 16.80
C LEU A 308 -9.63 -8.73 17.67
N PRO A 309 -10.88 -9.18 17.43
CA PRO A 309 -12.04 -8.74 18.21
C PRO A 309 -12.09 -9.31 19.64
N PHE A 310 -11.28 -10.33 19.94
CA PHE A 310 -11.33 -11.03 21.24
C PHE A 310 -10.31 -10.52 22.26
N GLY A 311 -9.47 -9.54 21.92
CA GLY A 311 -8.47 -8.99 22.82
C GLY A 311 -9.06 -8.50 24.17
N SER A 312 -10.26 -7.90 24.15
CA SER A 312 -10.98 -7.49 25.37
C SER A 312 -11.37 -8.64 26.30
N ARG A 313 -11.69 -9.82 25.73
CA ARG A 313 -12.00 -11.01 26.54
C ARG A 313 -10.75 -11.65 27.17
N VAL A 314 -9.59 -11.48 26.52
CA VAL A 314 -8.32 -11.97 27.07
C VAL A 314 -7.89 -11.08 28.24
N GLU A 315 -8.02 -9.76 28.10
CA GLU A 315 -7.72 -8.81 29.19
C GLU A 315 -8.52 -9.05 30.47
N SER A 316 -9.79 -9.46 30.33
CA SER A 316 -10.69 -9.72 31.46
C SER A 316 -10.51 -11.09 32.14
N ARG A 317 -9.56 -11.92 31.71
CA ARG A 317 -9.33 -13.23 32.33
C ARG A 317 -8.50 -13.12 33.62
N ASP A 318 -8.83 -13.94 34.61
CA ASP A 318 -8.14 -14.01 35.89
C ASP A 318 -6.63 -14.25 35.73
N ILE A 319 -6.21 -15.02 34.73
CA ILE A 319 -4.81 -15.25 34.39
C ILE A 319 -4.08 -13.96 34.05
N VAL A 320 -4.71 -13.08 33.26
CA VAL A 320 -4.11 -11.78 32.91
C VAL A 320 -4.04 -10.88 34.13
N HIS A 321 -5.05 -10.89 34.98
CA HIS A 321 -5.01 -10.19 36.27
C HIS A 321 -3.88 -10.71 37.18
N LEU A 322 -3.70 -12.03 37.26
CA LEU A 322 -2.62 -12.64 38.00
C LEU A 322 -1.25 -12.25 37.44
N ILE A 323 -1.06 -12.32 36.14
CA ILE A 323 0.19 -11.90 35.48
C ILE A 323 0.46 -10.41 35.74
N ASN A 324 -0.57 -9.56 35.56
CA ASN A 324 -0.47 -8.13 35.75
C ASN A 324 -0.19 -7.73 37.19
N PHE A 325 -0.47 -8.60 38.17
CA PHE A 325 -0.12 -8.36 39.56
C PHE A 325 1.40 -8.35 39.77
N TYR A 326 2.14 -9.20 39.08
CA TYR A 326 3.60 -9.30 39.15
C TYR A 326 4.35 -8.38 38.19
N LEU A 327 3.67 -7.77 37.19
CA LEU A 327 4.32 -6.94 36.21
C LEU A 327 4.37 -5.46 36.64
N PRO A 328 5.49 -4.76 36.35
CA PRO A 328 5.55 -3.31 36.47
C PRO A 328 4.43 -2.64 35.65
N HIS A 329 4.00 -1.47 36.10
CA HIS A 329 2.83 -0.78 35.50
C HIS A 329 2.92 -0.60 33.96
N PHE A 330 4.13 -0.39 33.43
CA PHE A 330 4.38 -0.21 31.99
C PHE A 330 4.41 -1.51 31.17
N LEU A 331 4.48 -2.68 31.83
CA LEU A 331 4.43 -4.00 31.20
C LEU A 331 3.09 -4.73 31.40
N LYS A 332 2.12 -4.11 32.07
CA LYS A 332 0.80 -4.72 32.26
C LYS A 332 0.13 -5.02 30.94
N ILE A 333 -0.26 -6.28 30.75
CA ILE A 333 -0.94 -6.74 29.56
C ILE A 333 -2.32 -6.11 29.52
N ASN A 334 -2.60 -5.37 28.47
CA ASN A 334 -3.89 -4.80 28.16
C ASN A 334 -4.29 -5.14 26.71
N MET A 335 -5.50 -4.76 26.32
CA MET A 335 -6.04 -5.01 24.98
C MET A 335 -5.12 -4.45 23.86
N VAL A 336 -4.48 -3.30 24.10
CA VAL A 336 -3.59 -2.67 23.12
C VAL A 336 -2.33 -3.52 22.89
N HIS A 337 -1.73 -4.09 23.97
CA HIS A 337 -0.56 -4.97 23.81
C HIS A 337 -0.90 -6.23 23.01
N ILE A 338 -2.07 -6.84 23.27
CA ILE A 338 -2.53 -8.00 22.52
C ILE A 338 -2.70 -7.66 21.04
N MET A 339 -3.30 -6.50 20.75
CA MET A 339 -3.46 -6.01 19.39
C MET A 339 -2.12 -5.76 18.70
N VAL A 340 -1.15 -5.14 19.38
CA VAL A 340 0.21 -4.91 18.85
C VAL A 340 0.87 -6.23 18.42
N VAL A 341 0.77 -7.26 19.28
CA VAL A 341 1.30 -8.60 18.96
C VAL A 341 0.55 -9.23 17.78
N LEU A 342 -0.78 -9.17 17.77
CA LEU A 342 -1.58 -9.71 16.66
C LEU A 342 -1.32 -8.97 15.34
N ALA A 343 -1.16 -7.65 15.39
CA ALA A 343 -0.81 -6.84 14.22
C ALA A 343 0.59 -7.21 13.69
N PHE A 344 1.56 -7.42 14.58
CA PHE A 344 2.90 -7.87 14.21
C PHE A 344 2.87 -9.27 13.55
N ILE A 345 2.12 -10.21 14.13
CA ILE A 345 1.94 -11.56 13.56
C ILE A 345 1.21 -11.47 12.21
N LEU A 346 0.19 -10.62 12.08
CA LEU A 346 -0.51 -10.37 10.82
C LEU A 346 0.45 -9.84 9.75
N GLY A 347 1.39 -8.99 10.12
CA GLY A 347 2.45 -8.52 9.22
C GLY A 347 3.35 -9.64 8.73
N ILE A 348 3.82 -10.52 9.64
CA ILE A 348 4.60 -11.72 9.29
C ILE A 348 3.77 -12.63 8.37
N ALA A 349 2.51 -12.88 8.70
CA ALA A 349 1.59 -13.69 7.90
C ALA A 349 1.42 -13.10 6.49
N THR A 350 1.29 -11.78 6.40
CA THR A 350 1.22 -11.06 5.11
C THR A 350 2.49 -11.30 4.29
N SER A 351 3.68 -11.22 4.88
CA SER A 351 4.93 -11.48 4.15
C SER A 351 5.04 -12.94 3.68
N LEU A 352 4.59 -13.91 4.49
CA LEU A 352 4.55 -15.33 4.11
C LEU A 352 3.63 -15.62 2.91
N VAL A 353 2.66 -14.76 2.63
CA VAL A 353 1.83 -14.86 1.42
C VAL A 353 2.43 -14.02 0.29
N PHE A 354 2.74 -12.75 0.56
CA PHE A 354 3.11 -11.77 -0.45
C PHE A 354 4.45 -12.11 -1.13
N VAL A 355 5.51 -12.42 -0.33
CA VAL A 355 6.85 -12.63 -0.88
C VAL A 355 6.91 -13.87 -1.77
N PRO A 356 6.45 -15.07 -1.33
CA PRO A 356 6.47 -16.25 -2.19
C PRO A 356 5.57 -16.12 -3.42
N ALA A 357 4.35 -15.55 -3.27
CA ALA A 357 3.44 -15.37 -4.38
C ALA A 357 4.00 -14.41 -5.44
N ASN A 358 4.63 -13.31 -5.01
CA ASN A 358 5.27 -12.36 -5.93
C ASN A 358 6.50 -12.99 -6.62
N THR A 359 7.25 -13.84 -5.92
CA THR A 359 8.36 -14.59 -6.50
C THR A 359 7.88 -15.56 -7.58
N VAL A 360 6.81 -16.33 -7.30
CA VAL A 360 6.20 -17.24 -8.29
C VAL A 360 5.73 -16.46 -9.52
N LEU A 361 5.08 -15.30 -9.33
CA LEU A 361 4.64 -14.46 -10.43
C LEU A 361 5.84 -14.05 -11.31
N GLN A 362 6.98 -13.69 -10.72
CA GLN A 362 8.18 -13.30 -11.47
C GLN A 362 8.85 -14.48 -12.16
N GLU A 363 8.83 -15.67 -11.58
CA GLU A 363 9.44 -16.89 -12.16
C GLU A 363 8.61 -17.51 -13.28
N GLU A 364 7.28 -17.46 -13.16
CA GLU A 364 6.35 -18.02 -14.16
C GLU A 364 6.11 -17.08 -15.35
N THR A 365 6.73 -15.88 -15.35
CA THR A 365 6.55 -14.87 -16.39
C THR A 365 7.87 -14.48 -17.05
N SER A 366 7.89 -14.39 -18.38
CA SER A 366 9.02 -13.84 -19.12
C SER A 366 9.17 -12.32 -18.91
N ASP A 367 10.35 -11.77 -19.17
CA ASP A 367 10.61 -10.33 -19.03
C ASP A 367 9.64 -9.48 -19.88
N GLU A 368 9.23 -9.96 -21.07
CA GLU A 368 8.28 -9.29 -21.96
C GLU A 368 6.84 -9.31 -21.42
N SER A 369 6.43 -10.40 -20.78
CA SER A 369 5.05 -10.59 -20.29
C SER A 369 4.85 -10.10 -18.86
N ARG A 370 5.94 -9.93 -18.09
CA ARG A 370 5.88 -9.58 -16.66
C ARG A 370 5.11 -8.30 -16.41
N GLY A 371 5.38 -7.22 -17.16
CA GLY A 371 4.65 -5.96 -17.03
C GLY A 371 3.15 -6.11 -17.28
N LYS A 372 2.76 -6.93 -18.27
CA LYS A 372 1.36 -7.22 -18.61
C LYS A 372 0.65 -7.98 -17.48
N VAL A 373 1.33 -8.97 -16.90
CA VAL A 373 0.79 -9.76 -15.78
C VAL A 373 0.59 -8.89 -14.52
N TYR A 374 1.53 -7.98 -14.22
CA TYR A 374 1.32 -7.00 -13.14
C TYR A 374 0.19 -6.02 -13.44
N GLY A 375 -0.01 -5.62 -14.70
CA GLY A 375 -1.15 -4.82 -15.13
C GLY A 375 -2.49 -5.54 -14.86
N VAL A 376 -2.57 -6.83 -15.19
CA VAL A 376 -3.75 -7.66 -14.89
C VAL A 376 -3.93 -7.84 -13.38
N LEU A 377 -2.85 -8.06 -12.62
CA LEU A 377 -2.91 -8.14 -11.15
C LEU A 377 -3.51 -6.84 -10.57
N ASN A 378 -3.04 -5.68 -10.99
CA ASN A 378 -3.56 -4.40 -10.50
C ASN A 378 -5.04 -4.20 -10.88
N THR A 379 -5.44 -4.63 -12.07
CA THR A 379 -6.84 -4.62 -12.50
C THR A 379 -7.71 -5.55 -11.65
N LEU A 380 -7.24 -6.77 -11.39
CA LEU A 380 -7.93 -7.73 -10.51
C LEU A 380 -8.09 -7.15 -9.10
N ILE A 381 -7.02 -6.59 -8.53
CA ILE A 381 -7.07 -5.93 -7.23
C ILE A 381 -8.11 -4.80 -7.24
N GLY A 382 -8.05 -3.90 -8.22
CA GLY A 382 -8.96 -2.77 -8.34
C GLY A 382 -10.43 -3.20 -8.42
N VAL A 383 -10.75 -4.13 -9.34
CA VAL A 383 -12.13 -4.59 -9.54
C VAL A 383 -12.64 -5.40 -8.35
N MET A 384 -11.85 -6.38 -7.91
CA MET A 384 -12.28 -7.33 -6.88
C MET A 384 -12.30 -6.75 -5.46
N SER A 385 -11.64 -5.62 -5.22
CA SER A 385 -11.69 -4.94 -3.91
C SER A 385 -12.95 -4.10 -3.69
N ILE A 386 -13.60 -3.62 -4.76
CA ILE A 386 -14.74 -2.67 -4.66
C ILE A 386 -15.87 -3.28 -3.83
N ILE A 387 -16.34 -4.48 -4.19
CA ILE A 387 -17.47 -5.13 -3.52
C ILE A 387 -17.15 -5.45 -2.05
N PRO A 388 -16.03 -6.14 -1.71
CA PRO A 388 -15.68 -6.40 -0.32
C PRO A 388 -15.54 -5.14 0.53
N VAL A 389 -14.93 -4.08 0.01
CA VAL A 389 -14.76 -2.81 0.74
C VAL A 389 -16.10 -2.17 1.06
N ILE A 390 -17.03 -2.09 0.09
CA ILE A 390 -18.39 -1.54 0.32
C ILE A 390 -19.17 -2.39 1.31
N VAL A 391 -19.20 -3.70 1.07
CA VAL A 391 -19.98 -4.64 1.90
C VAL A 391 -19.49 -4.64 3.34
N VAL A 392 -18.17 -4.70 3.53
CA VAL A 392 -17.59 -4.74 4.89
C VAL A 392 -17.81 -3.41 5.62
N GLY A 393 -17.67 -2.26 4.94
CA GLY A 393 -17.98 -0.96 5.53
C GLY A 393 -19.45 -0.85 5.95
N GLY A 394 -20.37 -1.20 5.05
CA GLY A 394 -21.80 -1.18 5.32
C GLY A 394 -22.23 -2.15 6.43
N LEU A 395 -21.76 -3.40 6.38
CA LEU A 395 -22.02 -4.37 7.44
C LEU A 395 -21.43 -3.94 8.79
N SER A 396 -20.25 -3.30 8.78
CA SER A 396 -19.63 -2.81 10.03
C SER A 396 -20.48 -1.74 10.71
N ASP A 397 -21.15 -0.88 9.95
CA ASP A 397 -22.05 0.12 10.48
C ASP A 397 -23.40 -0.50 10.96
N LEU A 398 -23.87 -1.58 10.30
CA LEU A 398 -25.16 -2.23 10.63
C LEU A 398 -25.08 -3.21 11.80
N ILE A 399 -24.09 -4.11 11.80
CA ILE A 399 -23.97 -5.22 12.77
C ILE A 399 -22.74 -5.11 13.67
N GLY A 400 -21.96 -4.05 13.50
CA GLY A 400 -20.77 -3.74 14.30
C GLY A 400 -19.47 -4.35 13.76
N VAL A 401 -18.40 -3.58 13.89
CA VAL A 401 -17.05 -3.91 13.41
C VAL A 401 -16.54 -5.24 13.96
N LYS A 402 -16.86 -5.56 15.24
CA LYS A 402 -16.44 -6.82 15.89
C LYS A 402 -16.94 -8.05 15.17
N VAL A 403 -18.21 -8.07 14.81
CA VAL A 403 -18.86 -9.22 14.11
C VAL A 403 -18.26 -9.37 12.72
N VAL A 404 -18.07 -8.26 12.02
CA VAL A 404 -17.54 -8.25 10.65
C VAL A 404 -16.09 -8.76 10.61
N ILE A 405 -15.22 -8.29 11.50
CA ILE A 405 -13.82 -8.78 11.58
C ILE A 405 -13.80 -10.29 11.90
N THR A 406 -14.68 -10.76 12.81
CA THR A 406 -14.79 -12.20 13.11
C THR A 406 -15.19 -12.98 11.85
N GLY A 407 -16.19 -12.52 11.11
CA GLY A 407 -16.61 -13.13 9.85
C GLY A 407 -15.49 -13.17 8.80
N MET A 408 -14.74 -12.07 8.66
CA MET A 408 -13.58 -12.00 7.78
C MET A 408 -12.51 -13.04 8.15
N GLY A 409 -12.16 -13.14 9.45
CA GLY A 409 -11.20 -14.13 9.93
C GLY A 409 -11.65 -15.56 9.59
N ILE A 410 -12.94 -15.88 9.76
CA ILE A 410 -13.52 -17.17 9.38
C ILE A 410 -13.39 -17.41 7.87
N VAL A 411 -13.75 -16.45 7.04
CA VAL A 411 -13.65 -16.57 5.57
C VAL A 411 -12.21 -16.83 5.14
N VAL A 412 -11.24 -16.09 5.69
CA VAL A 412 -9.82 -16.29 5.37
C VAL A 412 -9.33 -17.66 5.82
N LEU A 413 -9.76 -18.13 7.00
CA LEU A 413 -9.44 -19.49 7.48
C LEU A 413 -10.03 -20.57 6.59
N ILE A 414 -11.29 -20.43 6.16
CA ILE A 414 -11.92 -21.36 5.22
C ILE A 414 -11.11 -21.42 3.91
N ILE A 415 -10.72 -20.27 3.36
CA ILE A 415 -9.87 -20.21 2.15
C ILE A 415 -8.53 -20.91 2.41
N ALA A 416 -7.89 -20.67 3.55
CA ALA A 416 -6.62 -21.29 3.90
C ALA A 416 -6.75 -22.82 4.00
N VAL A 417 -7.78 -23.33 4.68
CA VAL A 417 -8.06 -24.76 4.83
C VAL A 417 -8.36 -25.42 3.48
N ILE A 418 -9.21 -24.80 2.65
CA ILE A 418 -9.50 -25.31 1.30
C ILE A 418 -8.19 -25.45 0.51
N ARG A 419 -7.30 -24.45 0.54
CA ARG A 419 -6.02 -24.49 -0.16
C ARG A 419 -5.06 -25.53 0.40
N ILE A 420 -5.09 -25.79 1.70
CA ILE A 420 -4.28 -26.86 2.31
C ILE A 420 -4.74 -28.23 1.82
N ILE A 421 -6.05 -28.42 1.63
CA ILE A 421 -6.64 -29.71 1.24
C ILE A 421 -6.54 -29.94 -0.28
N THR A 422 -6.81 -28.89 -1.08
CA THR A 422 -6.90 -29.02 -2.55
C THR A 422 -5.56 -28.95 -3.26
N ASP A 423 -4.62 -28.17 -2.76
CA ASP A 423 -3.27 -28.07 -3.31
C ASP A 423 -2.39 -29.17 -2.70
N ARG A 424 -2.59 -30.42 -3.09
CA ARG A 424 -1.59 -31.48 -2.90
C ARG A 424 -0.50 -31.21 -3.93
N ASP A 425 0.66 -30.72 -3.46
CA ASP A 425 1.90 -30.55 -4.24
C ASP A 425 2.37 -31.87 -4.85
#